data_459c6f113c5e937174da037e7c24d291
#
_entry.id   459c6f113c5e937174da037e7c24d291
#
_cell.length_a   1.000
_cell.length_b   1.000
_cell.length_c   1.000
_cell.angle_alpha   90.00
_cell.angle_beta   90.00
_cell.angle_gamma   90.00
#
_symmetry.space_group_name_H-M   'P 1'
#
loop_
_entity.id
_entity.type
_entity.pdbx_description
1 polymer ?
#
loop_
_entity_poly.entity_id
_entity_poly.type
_entity_poly.pdbx_seq_one_letter_code
_entity_poly.pdbx_strand_id
1 'polypeptide(L)'
;MVRGLHADTPGELLVGTDTGDDAAVWRLDDERAIVSTADFITPVVDDARTWGRVAAANSVSDVYAMGGQPLFALNLVGWNTDALPTSLLGEVLAGGQDVATEAGFAIVGGHTIDDPEPKYGMSVTGIIDPNRILTNAGLAVGQDLVLTKPLGVGVITTAIKADVASAASSDAAIASMTRLNDIGARVALAAGATGCTDVTGFGLLGHLGRMAIESRVRVTITFDAIPFLAGAIELARDGLMPGGSRRNLDWGRELLDAGSHDGLSQLLVADAQTSGGLVFGIDPGETAGVLAELADTGHSAALIGSVTAGPPGFTLT
;
A
#
# COMPACT_ATOMS: atom_id res chain seq x y z
N MET A 1 -4.12 -8.89 -16.63
CA MET A 1 -3.29 -8.68 -17.83
C MET A 1 -2.06 -9.59 -17.86
N VAL A 2 -1.43 -9.89 -16.74
CA VAL A 2 -0.22 -10.77 -16.67
C VAL A 2 -0.53 -12.26 -16.51
N ARG A 3 -1.76 -12.66 -16.16
CA ARG A 3 -2.18 -14.07 -16.13
C ARG A 3 -2.06 -14.65 -17.55
N GLY A 4 -1.13 -15.56 -17.76
CA GLY A 4 -0.87 -16.20 -19.06
C GLY A 4 0.49 -15.89 -19.68
N LEU A 5 1.34 -15.11 -19.01
CA LEU A 5 2.75 -14.91 -19.40
C LEU A 5 3.66 -16.04 -18.85
N HIS A 6 3.09 -17.19 -18.51
CA HIS A 6 3.83 -18.30 -17.89
C HIS A 6 4.73 -18.99 -18.92
N ALA A 7 6.03 -18.76 -18.77
CA ALA A 7 7.02 -19.76 -19.10
C ALA A 7 7.15 -20.75 -17.92
N ASP A 8 7.82 -21.89 -18.10
CA ASP A 8 8.14 -22.83 -17.02
C ASP A 8 8.66 -22.07 -15.79
N THR A 9 7.93 -22.11 -14.68
CA THR A 9 8.28 -21.39 -13.46
C THR A 9 9.45 -22.09 -12.78
N PRO A 10 10.62 -21.45 -12.63
CA PRO A 10 11.74 -22.03 -11.91
C PRO A 10 11.34 -22.39 -10.46
N GLY A 11 11.90 -23.50 -9.93
CA GLY A 11 11.60 -23.94 -8.55
C GLY A 11 12.05 -22.95 -7.46
N GLU A 12 12.95 -22.01 -7.80
CA GLU A 12 13.41 -20.94 -6.94
C GLU A 12 12.43 -19.78 -6.84
N LEU A 13 11.49 -19.61 -7.78
CA LEU A 13 10.44 -18.57 -7.70
C LEU A 13 9.39 -19.00 -6.68
N LEU A 14 9.37 -18.34 -5.51
CA LEU A 14 8.42 -18.61 -4.43
C LEU A 14 7.12 -17.83 -4.59
N VAL A 15 7.22 -16.57 -5.00
CA VAL A 15 6.10 -15.67 -5.27
C VAL A 15 6.35 -14.95 -6.59
N GLY A 16 5.38 -15.01 -7.49
CA GLY A 16 5.43 -14.41 -8.82
C GLY A 16 4.13 -13.67 -9.14
N THR A 17 3.72 -13.72 -10.42
CA THR A 17 2.56 -12.95 -10.90
C THR A 17 1.20 -13.62 -10.66
N ASP A 18 1.15 -14.86 -10.14
CA ASP A 18 -0.07 -15.66 -10.10
C ASP A 18 -1.09 -15.15 -9.09
N THR A 19 -0.64 -14.83 -7.88
CA THR A 19 -1.47 -14.36 -6.77
C THR A 19 -1.58 -12.84 -6.71
N GLY A 20 -0.77 -12.12 -7.54
CA GLY A 20 -0.76 -10.65 -7.61
C GLY A 20 -0.33 -10.03 -6.28
N ASP A 21 0.67 -10.65 -5.66
CA ASP A 21 1.34 -10.13 -4.47
C ASP A 21 2.14 -8.86 -4.81
N ASP A 22 2.53 -8.14 -3.77
CA ASP A 22 3.14 -6.82 -3.88
C ASP A 22 4.54 -6.87 -4.49
N ALA A 23 5.30 -7.97 -4.26
CA ALA A 23 6.62 -8.17 -4.84
C ALA A 23 6.89 -9.63 -5.23
N ALA A 24 7.86 -9.81 -6.12
CA ALA A 24 8.38 -11.13 -6.46
C ALA A 24 9.35 -11.63 -5.38
N VAL A 25 9.32 -12.96 -5.10
CA VAL A 25 10.23 -13.59 -4.14
C VAL A 25 10.98 -14.74 -4.80
N TRP A 26 12.31 -14.66 -4.79
CA TRP A 26 13.22 -15.64 -5.39
C TRP A 26 14.12 -16.27 -4.33
N ARG A 27 14.05 -17.59 -4.16
CA ARG A 27 14.87 -18.34 -3.20
C ARG A 27 16.34 -18.33 -3.59
N LEU A 28 17.21 -18.01 -2.64
CA LEU A 28 18.66 -18.18 -2.77
C LEU A 28 19.14 -19.49 -2.14
N ASP A 29 18.63 -19.78 -0.94
CA ASP A 29 18.92 -20.98 -0.16
C ASP A 29 17.76 -21.26 0.83
N ASP A 30 17.95 -22.17 1.77
CA ASP A 30 16.92 -22.56 2.74
C ASP A 30 16.60 -21.46 3.78
N GLU A 31 17.48 -20.48 3.96
CA GLU A 31 17.36 -19.41 4.96
C GLU A 31 17.10 -18.05 4.34
N ARG A 32 17.37 -17.87 3.03
CA ARG A 32 17.30 -16.55 2.38
C ARG A 32 16.62 -16.60 1.02
N ALA A 33 15.82 -15.61 0.80
CA ALA A 33 15.25 -15.27 -0.51
C ALA A 33 15.41 -13.78 -0.79
N ILE A 34 15.47 -13.41 -2.07
CA ILE A 34 15.38 -12.03 -2.53
C ILE A 34 13.91 -11.68 -2.68
N VAL A 35 13.50 -10.53 -2.16
CA VAL A 35 12.24 -9.86 -2.51
C VAL A 35 12.55 -8.66 -3.40
N SER A 36 11.83 -8.49 -4.52
CA SER A 36 12.11 -7.42 -5.47
C SER A 36 10.84 -6.87 -6.09
N THR A 37 10.77 -5.54 -6.12
CA THR A 37 9.67 -4.79 -6.71
C THR A 37 10.19 -3.62 -7.54
N ALA A 38 9.30 -3.00 -8.33
CA ALA A 38 9.54 -1.75 -9.04
C ALA A 38 8.25 -0.95 -9.11
N ASP A 39 8.25 0.22 -8.50
CA ASP A 39 7.10 1.12 -8.50
C ASP A 39 7.53 2.58 -8.68
N PHE A 40 6.69 3.38 -9.33
CA PHE A 40 6.88 4.81 -9.51
C PHE A 40 5.53 5.52 -9.62
N ILE A 41 5.49 6.77 -9.18
CA ILE A 41 4.27 7.58 -9.16
C ILE A 41 4.51 8.95 -9.82
N THR A 42 3.43 9.56 -10.28
CA THR A 42 3.40 10.97 -10.66
C THR A 42 3.29 11.85 -9.39
N PRO A 43 3.56 13.18 -9.47
CA PRO A 43 3.41 14.08 -8.33
C PRO A 43 1.99 14.04 -7.74
N VAL A 44 1.94 13.86 -6.43
CA VAL A 44 0.70 13.87 -5.63
C VAL A 44 0.66 15.07 -4.66
N VAL A 45 1.78 15.77 -4.53
CA VAL A 45 1.96 17.01 -3.76
C VAL A 45 2.87 17.97 -4.54
N ASP A 46 2.82 19.28 -4.22
CA ASP A 46 3.55 20.29 -4.97
C ASP A 46 5.03 20.41 -4.56
N ASP A 47 5.38 20.11 -3.30
CA ASP A 47 6.76 20.16 -2.82
C ASP A 47 7.56 18.97 -3.36
N ALA A 48 8.62 19.27 -4.11
CA ALA A 48 9.42 18.28 -4.83
C ALA A 48 10.10 17.27 -3.89
N ARG A 49 10.64 17.74 -2.75
CA ARG A 49 11.30 16.85 -1.78
C ARG A 49 10.28 15.96 -1.07
N THR A 50 9.13 16.50 -0.72
CA THR A 50 8.02 15.73 -0.13
C THR A 50 7.50 14.68 -1.10
N TRP A 51 7.31 15.02 -2.40
CA TRP A 51 6.95 14.03 -3.40
C TRP A 51 8.01 12.92 -3.53
N GLY A 52 9.29 13.28 -3.50
CA GLY A 52 10.40 12.31 -3.49
C GLY A 52 10.30 11.34 -2.31
N ARG A 53 10.00 11.86 -1.09
CA ARG A 53 9.76 11.03 0.10
C ARG A 53 8.57 10.10 -0.06
N VAL A 54 7.44 10.62 -0.57
CA VAL A 54 6.22 9.83 -0.79
C VAL A 54 6.48 8.69 -1.78
N ALA A 55 7.12 9.00 -2.92
CA ALA A 55 7.42 8.02 -3.96
C ALA A 55 8.35 6.90 -3.46
N ALA A 56 9.37 7.26 -2.69
CA ALA A 56 10.30 6.29 -2.12
C ALA A 56 9.63 5.43 -1.03
N ALA A 57 8.81 6.03 -0.14
CA ALA A 57 8.05 5.31 0.87
C ALA A 57 7.05 4.33 0.23
N ASN A 58 6.41 4.74 -0.88
CA ASN A 58 5.53 3.88 -1.66
C ASN A 58 6.30 2.71 -2.28
N SER A 59 7.45 2.98 -2.92
CA SER A 59 8.24 1.92 -3.60
C SER A 59 8.83 0.88 -2.64
N VAL A 60 9.20 1.26 -1.41
CA VAL A 60 9.74 0.31 -0.42
C VAL A 60 8.64 -0.46 0.32
N SER A 61 7.40 0.02 0.26
CA SER A 61 6.26 -0.55 0.97
C SER A 61 5.98 -2.00 0.59
N ASP A 62 6.09 -2.34 -0.70
CA ASP A 62 5.94 -3.70 -1.21
C ASP A 62 6.87 -4.70 -0.50
N VAL A 63 8.13 -4.30 -0.26
CA VAL A 63 9.09 -5.14 0.46
C VAL A 63 8.60 -5.43 1.88
N TYR A 64 8.08 -4.42 2.56
CA TYR A 64 7.51 -4.56 3.90
C TYR A 64 6.23 -5.40 3.91
N ALA A 65 5.34 -5.20 2.92
CA ALA A 65 4.09 -5.95 2.79
C ALA A 65 4.34 -7.46 2.65
N MET A 66 5.46 -7.84 2.00
CA MET A 66 5.91 -9.24 1.90
C MET A 66 6.61 -9.75 3.18
N GLY A 67 6.89 -8.90 4.16
CA GLY A 67 7.65 -9.26 5.38
C GLY A 67 9.18 -9.19 5.20
N GLY A 68 9.66 -8.56 4.13
CA GLY A 68 11.08 -8.41 3.80
C GLY A 68 11.73 -7.19 4.45
N GLN A 69 13.07 -7.14 4.34
CA GLN A 69 13.90 -6.01 4.71
C GLN A 69 14.59 -5.44 3.47
N PRO A 70 14.46 -4.13 3.16
CA PRO A 70 15.12 -3.54 2.02
C PRO A 70 16.64 -3.54 2.19
N LEU A 71 17.38 -3.83 1.11
CA LEU A 71 18.85 -3.81 1.08
C LEU A 71 19.37 -2.63 0.27
N PHE A 72 18.87 -2.48 -0.94
CA PHE A 72 19.23 -1.38 -1.83
C PHE A 72 18.14 -1.09 -2.85
N ALA A 73 18.25 0.08 -3.48
CA ALA A 73 17.33 0.49 -4.53
C ALA A 73 18.05 1.13 -5.73
N LEU A 74 17.36 1.10 -6.86
CA LEU A 74 17.68 1.85 -8.08
C LEU A 74 16.57 2.89 -8.30
N ASN A 75 16.93 4.16 -8.48
CA ASN A 75 15.99 5.21 -8.85
C ASN A 75 15.43 4.98 -10.26
N LEU A 76 14.13 5.15 -10.42
CA LEU A 76 13.41 5.17 -11.69
C LEU A 76 12.85 6.57 -11.90
N VAL A 77 13.30 7.26 -12.96
CA VAL A 77 12.97 8.66 -13.19
C VAL A 77 12.46 8.88 -14.60
N GLY A 78 11.26 9.44 -14.75
CA GLY A 78 10.80 10.13 -15.95
C GLY A 78 10.83 11.64 -15.66
N TRP A 79 11.49 12.44 -16.49
CA TRP A 79 11.62 13.88 -16.23
C TRP A 79 11.47 14.70 -17.49
N ASN A 80 10.68 15.78 -17.41
CA ASN A 80 10.49 16.72 -18.50
C ASN A 80 11.55 17.84 -18.40
N THR A 81 12.69 17.67 -19.06
CA THR A 81 13.79 18.63 -19.01
C THR A 81 13.48 19.96 -19.71
N ASP A 82 12.49 19.98 -20.61
CA ASP A 82 12.07 21.21 -21.30
C ASP A 82 11.17 22.08 -20.43
N ALA A 83 10.37 21.49 -19.53
CA ALA A 83 9.40 22.20 -18.71
C ALA A 83 9.83 22.38 -17.26
N LEU A 84 10.69 21.49 -16.74
CA LEU A 84 11.05 21.44 -15.32
C LEU A 84 12.56 21.53 -15.13
N PRO A 85 13.04 22.46 -14.26
CA PRO A 85 14.46 22.59 -14.00
C PRO A 85 15.02 21.33 -13.30
N THR A 86 16.24 20.95 -13.63
CA THR A 86 16.93 19.80 -13.00
C THR A 86 17.19 19.97 -11.50
N SER A 87 17.18 21.21 -11.00
CA SER A 87 17.24 21.47 -9.54
C SER A 87 16.06 20.89 -8.79
N LEU A 88 14.84 20.90 -9.36
CA LEU A 88 13.69 20.23 -8.77
C LEU A 88 13.87 18.70 -8.75
N LEU A 89 14.45 18.11 -9.80
CA LEU A 89 14.81 16.69 -9.77
C LEU A 89 15.79 16.40 -8.65
N GLY A 90 16.76 17.29 -8.41
CA GLY A 90 17.68 17.19 -7.28
C GLY A 90 16.95 17.10 -5.92
N GLU A 91 15.91 17.92 -5.72
CA GLU A 91 15.07 17.87 -4.49
C GLU A 91 14.26 16.56 -4.39
N VAL A 92 13.70 16.08 -5.51
CA VAL A 92 12.98 14.78 -5.54
C VAL A 92 13.92 13.64 -5.13
N LEU A 93 15.12 13.57 -5.71
CA LEU A 93 16.12 12.56 -5.37
C LEU A 93 16.59 12.69 -3.92
N ALA A 94 16.72 13.92 -3.39
CA ALA A 94 17.05 14.15 -1.98
C ALA A 94 15.93 13.63 -1.06
N GLY A 95 14.66 13.79 -1.43
CA GLY A 95 13.53 13.19 -0.72
C GLY A 95 13.58 11.67 -0.70
N GLY A 96 13.93 11.04 -1.82
CA GLY A 96 14.18 9.59 -1.88
C GLY A 96 15.32 9.15 -0.97
N GLN A 97 16.42 9.91 -0.95
CA GLN A 97 17.57 9.64 -0.07
C GLN A 97 17.22 9.77 1.42
N ASP A 98 16.34 10.72 1.79
CA ASP A 98 15.85 10.84 3.18
C ASP A 98 15.17 9.54 3.63
N VAL A 99 14.29 8.99 2.79
CA VAL A 99 13.58 7.72 3.06
C VAL A 99 14.56 6.54 3.10
N ALA A 100 15.50 6.46 2.16
CA ALA A 100 16.50 5.39 2.14
C ALA A 100 17.35 5.39 3.44
N THR A 101 17.69 6.60 3.94
CA THR A 101 18.42 6.76 5.22
C THR A 101 17.58 6.32 6.40
N GLU A 102 16.30 6.71 6.46
CA GLU A 102 15.34 6.35 7.51
C GLU A 102 15.11 4.83 7.55
N ALA A 103 14.92 4.22 6.37
CA ALA A 103 14.65 2.79 6.20
C ALA A 103 15.90 1.90 6.26
N GLY A 104 17.09 2.49 6.28
CA GLY A 104 18.36 1.78 6.41
C GLY A 104 18.84 1.04 5.16
N PHE A 105 18.43 1.46 3.95
CA PHE A 105 18.91 0.88 2.69
C PHE A 105 19.71 1.88 1.86
N ALA A 106 20.45 1.40 0.85
CA ALA A 106 21.26 2.23 -0.01
C ALA A 106 20.61 2.47 -1.38
N ILE A 107 20.64 3.70 -1.89
CA ILE A 107 20.37 3.97 -3.31
C ILE A 107 21.72 3.81 -4.06
N VAL A 108 21.80 2.82 -4.95
CA VAL A 108 23.06 2.41 -5.57
C VAL A 108 23.14 2.77 -7.06
N GLY A 109 22.15 3.42 -7.62
CA GLY A 109 22.09 3.82 -9.01
C GLY A 109 20.67 4.13 -9.46
N GLY A 110 20.44 4.00 -10.76
CA GLY A 110 19.13 4.22 -11.35
C GLY A 110 19.18 4.54 -12.83
N HIS A 111 18.04 4.90 -13.39
CA HIS A 111 17.89 5.30 -14.77
C HIS A 111 16.94 6.50 -14.88
N THR A 112 17.25 7.40 -15.83
CA THR A 112 16.42 8.58 -16.13
C THR A 112 16.08 8.57 -17.60
N ILE A 113 14.81 8.80 -17.92
CA ILE A 113 14.33 9.01 -19.29
C ILE A 113 13.69 10.39 -19.40
N ASP A 114 13.66 10.94 -20.62
CA ASP A 114 12.84 12.11 -20.92
C ASP A 114 11.36 11.68 -21.03
N ASP A 115 10.48 12.35 -20.27
CA ASP A 115 9.05 12.01 -20.22
C ASP A 115 8.24 13.30 -19.99
N PRO A 116 7.20 13.57 -20.81
CA PRO A 116 6.41 14.79 -20.66
C PRO A 116 5.73 14.93 -19.29
N GLU A 117 5.47 13.83 -18.58
CA GLU A 117 4.91 13.82 -17.25
C GLU A 117 5.95 13.32 -16.25
N PRO A 118 6.36 14.12 -15.23
CA PRO A 118 7.37 13.69 -14.29
C PRO A 118 6.90 12.45 -13.49
N LYS A 119 7.80 11.48 -13.36
CA LYS A 119 7.61 10.24 -12.61
C LYS A 119 8.84 9.95 -11.77
N TYR A 120 8.63 9.50 -10.56
CA TYR A 120 9.70 9.06 -9.68
C TYR A 120 9.28 7.87 -8.85
N GLY A 121 10.21 6.99 -8.61
CA GLY A 121 10.09 5.84 -7.75
C GLY A 121 11.37 5.02 -7.77
N MET A 122 11.27 3.78 -7.34
CA MET A 122 12.43 2.90 -7.17
C MET A 122 12.13 1.47 -7.60
N SER A 123 13.15 0.79 -8.10
CA SER A 123 13.20 -0.66 -8.01
C SER A 123 13.93 -1.01 -6.73
N VAL A 124 13.22 -1.65 -5.79
CA VAL A 124 13.75 -2.02 -4.47
C VAL A 124 14.02 -3.50 -4.42
N THR A 125 15.22 -3.85 -3.95
CA THR A 125 15.62 -5.23 -3.67
C THR A 125 15.85 -5.38 -2.17
N GLY A 126 15.22 -6.39 -1.58
CA GLY A 126 15.32 -6.73 -0.18
C GLY A 126 15.66 -8.18 0.03
N ILE A 127 15.77 -8.58 1.30
CA ILE A 127 15.97 -9.95 1.75
C ILE A 127 14.80 -10.37 2.63
N ILE A 128 14.45 -11.65 2.56
CA ILE A 128 13.34 -12.23 3.31
C ILE A 128 13.67 -13.67 3.69
N ASP A 129 13.15 -14.12 4.85
CA ASP A 129 13.13 -15.54 5.22
C ASP A 129 12.09 -16.28 4.35
N PRO A 130 12.49 -17.26 3.55
CA PRO A 130 11.57 -17.99 2.67
C PRO A 130 10.45 -18.75 3.42
N ASN A 131 10.59 -18.93 4.73
CA ASN A 131 9.60 -19.59 5.58
C ASN A 131 8.63 -18.60 6.27
N ARG A 132 8.81 -17.30 6.08
CA ARG A 132 8.04 -16.24 6.74
C ARG A 132 7.57 -15.17 5.77
N ILE A 133 7.21 -15.56 4.57
CA ILE A 133 6.67 -14.67 3.54
C ILE A 133 5.22 -14.34 3.87
N LEU A 134 4.87 -13.05 3.87
CA LEU A 134 3.50 -12.58 3.90
C LEU A 134 2.96 -12.55 2.46
N THR A 135 1.72 -13.01 2.24
CA THR A 135 1.15 -13.08 0.89
C THR A 135 -0.33 -12.73 0.84
N ASN A 136 -0.84 -12.44 -0.34
CA ASN A 136 -2.27 -12.28 -0.57
C ASN A 136 -3.08 -13.55 -0.26
N ALA A 137 -2.48 -14.72 -0.39
CA ALA A 137 -3.13 -16.02 -0.17
C ALA A 137 -3.10 -16.50 1.31
N GLY A 138 -2.61 -15.66 2.22
CA GLY A 138 -2.32 -16.06 3.61
C GLY A 138 -3.44 -15.81 4.62
N LEU A 139 -4.63 -15.30 4.24
CA LEU A 139 -5.73 -15.11 5.19
C LEU A 139 -6.39 -16.45 5.57
N ALA A 140 -6.76 -16.58 6.86
CA ALA A 140 -7.46 -17.74 7.39
C ALA A 140 -8.78 -17.32 8.10
N VAL A 141 -9.80 -18.19 7.99
CA VAL A 141 -11.10 -17.97 8.65
C VAL A 141 -10.91 -17.87 10.17
N GLY A 142 -11.54 -16.86 10.76
CA GLY A 142 -11.48 -16.56 12.20
C GLY A 142 -10.44 -15.51 12.58
N GLN A 143 -9.63 -15.03 11.65
CA GLN A 143 -8.69 -13.93 11.88
C GLN A 143 -9.41 -12.58 11.98
N ASP A 144 -8.86 -11.71 12.81
CA ASP A 144 -9.12 -10.28 12.83
C ASP A 144 -8.29 -9.58 11.74
N LEU A 145 -8.85 -8.51 11.16
CA LEU A 145 -8.20 -7.70 10.12
C LEU A 145 -7.79 -6.36 10.70
N VAL A 146 -6.48 -6.08 10.68
CA VAL A 146 -5.89 -4.83 11.17
C VAL A 146 -5.42 -3.99 9.98
N LEU A 147 -5.79 -2.69 9.97
CA LEU A 147 -5.31 -1.67 9.04
C LEU A 147 -4.38 -0.71 9.79
N THR A 148 -3.17 -0.45 9.27
CA THR A 148 -2.13 0.30 10.01
C THR A 148 -2.13 1.81 9.78
N LYS A 149 -2.73 2.30 8.70
CA LYS A 149 -2.85 3.74 8.40
C LYS A 149 -4.28 4.08 8.01
N PRO A 150 -4.75 5.32 8.26
CA PRO A 150 -6.08 5.76 7.85
C PRO A 150 -6.19 5.86 6.32
N LEU A 151 -7.42 5.70 5.81
CA LEU A 151 -7.79 5.92 4.40
C LEU A 151 -8.12 7.39 4.13
N GLY A 152 -8.29 7.73 2.85
CA GLY A 152 -8.70 9.05 2.40
C GLY A 152 -7.60 9.87 1.71
N VAL A 153 -6.42 9.29 1.49
CA VAL A 153 -5.30 9.95 0.79
C VAL A 153 -5.72 10.40 -0.61
N GLY A 154 -6.41 9.55 -1.37
CA GLY A 154 -6.84 9.90 -2.72
C GLY A 154 -7.82 11.06 -2.77
N VAL A 155 -8.76 11.11 -1.84
CA VAL A 155 -9.69 12.24 -1.67
C VAL A 155 -8.92 13.53 -1.36
N ILE A 156 -8.03 13.49 -0.37
CA ILE A 156 -7.29 14.70 0.08
C ILE A 156 -6.32 15.17 -1.01
N THR A 157 -5.58 14.28 -1.68
CA THR A 157 -4.68 14.67 -2.78
C THR A 157 -5.45 15.23 -3.98
N THR A 158 -6.68 14.77 -4.22
CA THR A 158 -7.58 15.39 -5.20
C THR A 158 -7.99 16.80 -4.77
N ALA A 159 -8.25 17.02 -3.49
CA ALA A 159 -8.57 18.33 -2.94
C ALA A 159 -7.36 19.27 -2.94
N ILE A 160 -6.15 18.79 -2.69
CA ILE A 160 -4.89 19.54 -2.83
C ILE A 160 -4.76 20.03 -4.28
N LYS A 161 -4.90 19.14 -5.25
CA LYS A 161 -4.83 19.47 -6.69
C LYS A 161 -5.89 20.48 -7.13
N ALA A 162 -7.04 20.53 -6.46
CA ALA A 162 -8.12 21.47 -6.68
C ALA A 162 -7.97 22.78 -5.87
N ASP A 163 -6.92 22.93 -5.07
CA ASP A 163 -6.65 24.09 -4.17
C ASP A 163 -7.77 24.35 -3.16
N VAL A 164 -8.40 23.26 -2.65
CA VAL A 164 -9.50 23.35 -1.65
C VAL A 164 -9.22 22.56 -0.38
N ALA A 165 -8.10 21.82 -0.31
CA ALA A 165 -7.72 21.11 0.91
C ALA A 165 -7.31 22.10 2.02
N SER A 166 -7.70 21.83 3.26
CA SER A 166 -7.15 22.57 4.41
C SER A 166 -5.68 22.19 4.63
N ALA A 167 -4.88 23.11 5.18
CA ALA A 167 -3.50 22.82 5.55
C ALA A 167 -3.42 21.59 6.49
N ALA A 168 -4.32 21.49 7.47
CA ALA A 168 -4.35 20.36 8.40
C ALA A 168 -4.63 19.02 7.70
N SER A 169 -5.55 18.98 6.73
CA SER A 169 -5.82 17.75 5.95
C SER A 169 -4.63 17.39 5.05
N SER A 170 -4.00 18.40 4.41
CA SER A 170 -2.81 18.21 3.57
C SER A 170 -1.64 17.66 4.38
N ASP A 171 -1.35 18.26 5.55
CA ASP A 171 -0.27 17.83 6.45
C ASP A 171 -0.51 16.38 6.95
N ALA A 172 -1.76 16.05 7.31
CA ALA A 172 -2.12 14.71 7.74
C ALA A 172 -1.93 13.65 6.63
N ALA A 173 -2.31 13.99 5.38
CA ALA A 173 -2.11 13.10 4.23
C ALA A 173 -0.62 12.93 3.92
N ILE A 174 0.17 13.99 3.93
CA ILE A 174 1.62 13.94 3.73
C ILE A 174 2.29 13.09 4.83
N ALA A 175 1.94 13.31 6.09
CA ALA A 175 2.47 12.54 7.21
C ALA A 175 2.13 11.04 7.08
N SER A 176 0.91 10.70 6.61
CA SER A 176 0.51 9.32 6.35
C SER A 176 1.30 8.71 5.19
N MET A 177 1.43 9.42 4.06
CA MET A 177 2.12 8.93 2.87
C MET A 177 3.64 8.77 3.07
N THR A 178 4.27 9.62 3.88
CA THR A 178 5.72 9.55 4.15
C THR A 178 6.09 8.59 5.27
N ARG A 179 5.14 8.10 6.05
CA ARG A 179 5.38 7.09 7.09
C ARG A 179 5.69 5.74 6.45
N LEU A 180 6.78 5.11 6.89
CA LEU A 180 7.14 3.76 6.45
C LEU A 180 6.19 2.69 7.02
N ASN A 181 6.11 1.57 6.32
CA ASN A 181 5.35 0.38 6.73
C ASN A 181 6.20 -0.67 7.47
N ASP A 182 7.45 -0.36 7.80
CA ASP A 182 8.44 -1.22 8.45
C ASP A 182 7.96 -1.75 9.82
N ILE A 183 7.47 -0.85 10.67
CA ILE A 183 6.94 -1.21 12.00
C ILE A 183 5.68 -2.07 11.85
N GLY A 184 4.77 -1.71 10.94
CA GLY A 184 3.56 -2.49 10.65
C GLY A 184 3.89 -3.92 10.24
N ALA A 185 4.86 -4.10 9.34
CA ALA A 185 5.32 -5.42 8.89
C ALA A 185 5.96 -6.23 10.02
N ARG A 186 6.81 -5.60 10.83
CA ARG A 186 7.44 -6.24 11.99
C ARG A 186 6.41 -6.74 13.00
N VAL A 187 5.41 -5.90 13.30
CA VAL A 187 4.33 -6.24 14.25
C VAL A 187 3.46 -7.36 13.67
N ALA A 188 3.09 -7.30 12.39
CA ALA A 188 2.34 -8.36 11.72
C ALA A 188 3.07 -9.72 11.78
N LEU A 189 4.37 -9.74 11.44
CA LEU A 189 5.20 -10.95 11.53
C LEU A 189 5.34 -11.48 12.96
N ALA A 190 5.48 -10.60 13.96
CA ALA A 190 5.57 -10.99 15.37
C ALA A 190 4.26 -11.59 15.88
N ALA A 191 3.11 -11.10 15.40
CA ALA A 191 1.79 -11.63 15.71
C ALA A 191 1.41 -12.87 14.90
N GLY A 192 2.32 -13.41 14.07
CA GLY A 192 2.10 -14.64 13.30
C GLY A 192 1.20 -14.44 12.07
N ALA A 193 1.08 -13.22 11.54
CA ALA A 193 0.40 -12.99 10.28
C ALA A 193 1.06 -13.80 9.15
N THR A 194 0.23 -14.31 8.24
CA THR A 194 0.65 -14.97 6.99
C THR A 194 0.04 -14.28 5.77
N GLY A 195 -1.08 -13.58 5.96
CA GLY A 195 -1.73 -12.76 4.94
C GLY A 195 -1.53 -11.27 5.21
N CYS A 196 -0.95 -10.56 4.23
CA CYS A 196 -0.72 -9.12 4.28
C CYS A 196 -0.65 -8.55 2.85
N THR A 197 -1.01 -7.28 2.71
CA THR A 197 -0.75 -6.42 1.55
C THR A 197 -0.69 -4.97 2.02
N ASP A 198 -0.08 -4.08 1.25
CA ASP A 198 -0.27 -2.65 1.45
C ASP A 198 -1.50 -2.13 0.67
N VAL A 199 -2.10 -1.07 1.17
CA VAL A 199 -3.30 -0.49 0.55
C VAL A 199 -2.89 0.70 -0.30
N THR A 200 -2.78 0.51 -1.60
CA THR A 200 -2.35 1.53 -2.56
C THR A 200 -3.43 1.86 -3.61
N GLY A 201 -3.07 1.93 -4.86
CA GLY A 201 -3.89 2.48 -5.94
C GLY A 201 -5.26 1.83 -6.18
N PHE A 202 -5.46 0.57 -5.76
CA PHE A 202 -6.75 -0.13 -5.89
C PHE A 202 -7.69 0.08 -4.70
N GLY A 203 -7.23 0.80 -3.64
CA GLY A 203 -8.00 1.03 -2.42
C GLY A 203 -8.17 -0.22 -1.57
N LEU A 204 -8.78 -0.07 -0.40
CA LEU A 204 -9.01 -1.19 0.52
C LEU A 204 -9.85 -2.30 -0.15
N LEU A 205 -10.89 -1.93 -0.89
CA LEU A 205 -11.75 -2.88 -1.60
C LEU A 205 -10.96 -3.74 -2.59
N GLY A 206 -10.06 -3.12 -3.37
CA GLY A 206 -9.28 -3.83 -4.38
C GLY A 206 -8.25 -4.77 -3.77
N HIS A 207 -7.42 -4.27 -2.84
CA HIS A 207 -6.35 -5.04 -2.22
C HIS A 207 -6.90 -6.16 -1.33
N LEU A 208 -7.79 -5.84 -0.39
CA LEU A 208 -8.36 -6.85 0.50
C LEU A 208 -9.33 -7.81 -0.24
N GLY A 209 -10.03 -7.31 -1.28
CA GLY A 209 -10.81 -8.17 -2.19
C GLY A 209 -9.93 -9.17 -2.92
N ARG A 210 -8.73 -8.78 -3.33
CA ARG A 210 -7.74 -9.68 -3.91
C ARG A 210 -7.28 -10.74 -2.90
N MET A 211 -6.93 -10.32 -1.68
CA MET A 211 -6.57 -11.27 -0.61
C MET A 211 -7.70 -12.27 -0.35
N ALA A 212 -8.96 -11.82 -0.34
CA ALA A 212 -10.11 -12.70 -0.15
C ALA A 212 -10.24 -13.77 -1.27
N ILE A 213 -9.98 -13.38 -2.52
CA ILE A 213 -9.97 -14.30 -3.67
C ILE A 213 -8.85 -15.34 -3.53
N GLU A 214 -7.62 -14.90 -3.30
CA GLU A 214 -6.46 -15.79 -3.30
C GLU A 214 -6.46 -16.70 -2.06
N SER A 215 -6.93 -16.21 -0.92
CA SER A 215 -7.11 -17.01 0.31
C SER A 215 -8.40 -17.87 0.30
N ARG A 216 -9.28 -17.68 -0.68
CA ARG A 216 -10.59 -18.38 -0.80
C ARG A 216 -11.49 -18.18 0.41
N VAL A 217 -11.53 -16.95 0.93
CA VAL A 217 -12.31 -16.56 2.12
C VAL A 217 -13.20 -15.37 1.81
N ARG A 218 -14.07 -15.04 2.73
CA ARG A 218 -14.82 -13.78 2.73
C ARG A 218 -14.24 -12.86 3.81
N VAL A 219 -14.09 -11.58 3.50
CA VAL A 219 -13.74 -10.56 4.49
C VAL A 219 -14.99 -9.76 4.85
N THR A 220 -15.20 -9.50 6.14
CA THR A 220 -16.30 -8.68 6.65
C THR A 220 -15.71 -7.47 7.33
N ILE A 221 -16.01 -6.29 6.80
CA ILE A 221 -15.42 -5.01 7.21
C ILE A 221 -16.51 -4.15 7.83
N THR A 222 -16.26 -3.65 9.02
CA THR A 222 -17.13 -2.69 9.71
C THR A 222 -16.75 -1.28 9.28
N PHE A 223 -17.61 -0.62 8.50
CA PHE A 223 -17.30 0.69 7.93
C PHE A 223 -16.92 1.73 8.98
N ASP A 224 -17.67 1.79 10.07
CA ASP A 224 -17.43 2.74 11.16
C ASP A 224 -16.12 2.49 11.93
N ALA A 225 -15.52 1.31 11.77
CA ALA A 225 -14.22 0.99 12.36
C ALA A 225 -13.02 1.39 11.47
N ILE A 226 -13.26 1.75 10.22
CA ILE A 226 -12.18 2.20 9.32
C ILE A 226 -11.73 3.59 9.74
N PRO A 227 -10.45 3.81 10.07
CA PRO A 227 -9.94 5.14 10.31
C PRO A 227 -9.83 5.92 9.00
N PHE A 228 -10.34 7.14 8.98
CA PHE A 228 -10.17 8.08 7.87
C PHE A 228 -9.37 9.30 8.31
N LEU A 229 -8.58 9.84 7.38
CA LEU A 229 -7.90 11.12 7.56
C LEU A 229 -8.92 12.24 7.78
N ALA A 230 -8.57 13.19 8.66
CA ALA A 230 -9.45 14.31 8.98
C ALA A 230 -9.83 15.12 7.74
N GLY A 231 -11.13 15.33 7.54
CA GLY A 231 -11.70 16.02 6.40
C GLY A 231 -11.93 15.13 5.15
N ALA A 232 -11.45 13.88 5.11
CA ALA A 232 -11.59 13.03 3.93
C ALA A 232 -13.06 12.72 3.60
N ILE A 233 -13.88 12.41 4.60
CA ILE A 233 -15.30 12.08 4.39
C ILE A 233 -16.09 13.30 3.91
N GLU A 234 -15.84 14.47 4.48
CA GLU A 234 -16.47 15.74 4.09
C GLU A 234 -16.10 16.11 2.65
N LEU A 235 -14.81 16.07 2.31
CA LEU A 235 -14.33 16.34 0.95
C LEU A 235 -14.91 15.34 -0.06
N ALA A 236 -15.04 14.07 0.29
CA ALA A 236 -15.68 13.07 -0.55
C ALA A 236 -17.17 13.36 -0.77
N ARG A 237 -17.90 13.85 0.25
CA ARG A 237 -19.30 14.32 0.12
C ARG A 237 -19.42 15.50 -0.84
N ASP A 238 -18.44 16.38 -0.85
CA ASP A 238 -18.37 17.52 -1.76
C ASP A 238 -17.95 17.12 -3.19
N GLY A 239 -17.78 15.81 -3.44
CA GLY A 239 -17.50 15.24 -4.76
C GLY A 239 -16.02 15.13 -5.12
N LEU A 240 -15.11 15.45 -4.21
CA LEU A 240 -13.66 15.38 -4.41
C LEU A 240 -13.17 13.93 -4.30
N MET A 241 -13.49 13.15 -5.33
CA MET A 241 -13.14 11.74 -5.42
C MET A 241 -12.28 11.48 -6.66
N PRO A 242 -11.12 10.82 -6.52
CA PRO A 242 -10.27 10.50 -7.66
C PRO A 242 -11.01 9.66 -8.71
N GLY A 243 -10.70 9.87 -9.99
CA GLY A 243 -11.24 9.02 -11.06
C GLY A 243 -10.80 7.54 -10.91
N GLY A 244 -9.65 7.29 -10.28
CA GLY A 244 -9.17 5.96 -9.92
C GLY A 244 -10.14 5.23 -9.00
N SER A 245 -10.61 5.88 -7.93
CA SER A 245 -11.53 5.30 -6.94
C SER A 245 -12.86 4.84 -7.56
N ARG A 246 -13.39 5.58 -8.54
CA ARG A 246 -14.59 5.16 -9.29
C ARG A 246 -14.34 3.89 -10.09
N ARG A 247 -13.20 3.81 -10.78
CA ARG A 247 -12.81 2.60 -11.54
C ARG A 247 -12.56 1.40 -10.61
N ASN A 248 -12.00 1.64 -9.43
CA ASN A 248 -11.80 0.61 -8.42
C ASN A 248 -13.13 0.04 -7.92
N LEU A 249 -14.11 0.92 -7.64
CA LEU A 249 -15.45 0.49 -7.24
C LEU A 249 -16.12 -0.32 -8.36
N ASP A 250 -16.01 0.13 -9.62
CA ASP A 250 -16.60 -0.59 -10.76
C ASP A 250 -15.96 -1.99 -10.93
N TRP A 251 -14.63 -2.11 -10.73
CA TRP A 251 -13.94 -3.39 -10.75
C TRP A 251 -14.33 -4.28 -9.57
N GLY A 252 -14.41 -3.71 -8.36
CA GLY A 252 -14.73 -4.45 -7.12
C GLY A 252 -16.22 -4.76 -6.95
N ARG A 253 -17.09 -4.26 -7.79
CA ARG A 253 -18.55 -4.33 -7.64
C ARG A 253 -19.08 -5.76 -7.51
N GLU A 254 -18.51 -6.71 -8.24
CA GLU A 254 -18.90 -8.12 -8.17
C GLU A 254 -18.46 -8.82 -6.87
N LEU A 255 -17.44 -8.29 -6.20
CA LEU A 255 -16.93 -8.80 -4.93
C LEU A 255 -17.62 -8.16 -3.73
N LEU A 256 -18.16 -6.94 -3.90
CA LEU A 256 -18.69 -6.11 -2.83
C LEU A 256 -20.14 -6.46 -2.53
N ASP A 257 -20.37 -6.92 -1.30
CA ASP A 257 -21.68 -6.91 -0.67
C ASP A 257 -21.74 -5.68 0.25
N ALA A 258 -22.37 -4.63 -0.22
CA ALA A 258 -22.41 -3.34 0.47
C ALA A 258 -23.51 -3.26 1.53
N GLY A 259 -24.38 -4.28 1.66
CA GLY A 259 -25.50 -4.25 2.60
C GLY A 259 -26.36 -2.99 2.42
N SER A 260 -26.51 -2.21 3.50
CA SER A 260 -27.28 -0.95 3.49
C SER A 260 -26.40 0.30 3.29
N HIS A 261 -25.09 0.14 3.06
CA HIS A 261 -24.18 1.27 2.90
C HIS A 261 -24.42 2.01 1.57
N ASP A 262 -24.39 3.33 1.63
CA ASP A 262 -24.66 4.21 0.50
C ASP A 262 -23.48 4.22 -0.51
N GLY A 263 -23.67 4.90 -1.62
CA GLY A 263 -22.66 5.01 -2.68
C GLY A 263 -21.39 5.75 -2.21
N LEU A 264 -21.48 6.63 -1.22
CA LEU A 264 -20.32 7.32 -0.66
C LEU A 264 -19.43 6.37 0.14
N SER A 265 -20.02 5.57 1.02
CA SER A 265 -19.31 4.56 1.80
C SER A 265 -18.60 3.56 0.88
N GLN A 266 -19.27 3.12 -0.19
CA GLN A 266 -18.68 2.23 -1.21
C GLN A 266 -17.51 2.88 -1.95
N LEU A 267 -17.59 4.18 -2.28
CA LEU A 267 -16.50 4.91 -2.90
C LEU A 267 -15.30 5.10 -1.94
N LEU A 268 -15.56 5.33 -0.65
CA LEU A 268 -14.51 5.53 0.36
C LEU A 268 -13.67 4.26 0.59
N VAL A 269 -14.27 3.07 0.57
CA VAL A 269 -13.49 1.82 0.67
C VAL A 269 -12.75 1.49 -0.64
N ALA A 270 -13.17 2.07 -1.75
CA ALA A 270 -12.49 1.98 -3.05
C ALA A 270 -11.50 3.13 -3.31
N ASP A 271 -11.35 4.08 -2.35
CA ASP A 271 -10.49 5.25 -2.53
C ASP A 271 -9.04 4.84 -2.76
N ALA A 272 -8.48 5.32 -3.90
CA ALA A 272 -7.10 5.05 -4.26
C ALA A 272 -6.15 5.69 -3.25
N GLN A 273 -5.27 4.90 -2.65
CA GLN A 273 -4.26 5.39 -1.73
C GLN A 273 -2.90 5.51 -2.43
N THR A 274 -2.04 6.35 -1.89
CA THR A 274 -0.61 6.43 -2.24
C THR A 274 0.16 6.18 -0.96
N SER A 275 1.08 5.23 -0.96
CA SER A 275 1.85 4.83 0.22
C SER A 275 0.95 4.60 1.45
N GLY A 276 -0.14 3.85 1.25
CA GLY A 276 -1.10 3.54 2.30
C GLY A 276 -0.53 2.57 3.35
N GLY A 277 -1.38 2.19 4.30
CA GLY A 277 -1.00 1.27 5.37
C GLY A 277 -1.06 -0.19 4.93
N LEU A 278 -0.49 -1.06 5.75
CA LEU A 278 -0.68 -2.50 5.62
C LEU A 278 -2.07 -2.90 6.10
N VAL A 279 -2.64 -3.90 5.45
CA VAL A 279 -3.78 -4.67 5.97
C VAL A 279 -3.36 -6.13 6.09
N PHE A 280 -3.57 -6.73 7.27
CA PHE A 280 -3.16 -8.10 7.55
C PHE A 280 -4.13 -8.81 8.49
N GLY A 281 -4.12 -10.16 8.42
CA GLY A 281 -4.92 -11.04 9.26
C GLY A 281 -4.12 -11.65 10.40
N ILE A 282 -4.67 -11.61 11.63
CA ILE A 282 -4.05 -12.19 12.84
C ILE A 282 -5.07 -12.95 13.70
N ASP A 283 -4.58 -13.79 14.60
CA ASP A 283 -5.42 -14.41 15.62
C ASP A 283 -6.07 -13.31 16.51
N PRO A 284 -7.37 -13.40 16.82
CA PRO A 284 -8.05 -12.42 17.68
C PRO A 284 -7.40 -12.24 19.06
N GLY A 285 -6.70 -13.26 19.57
CA GLY A 285 -5.96 -13.17 20.83
C GLY A 285 -4.78 -12.18 20.79
N GLU A 286 -4.25 -11.88 19.62
CA GLU A 286 -3.11 -10.97 19.42
C GLU A 286 -3.55 -9.51 19.16
N THR A 287 -4.80 -9.29 18.78
CA THR A 287 -5.31 -7.98 18.29
C THR A 287 -5.05 -6.84 19.27
N ALA A 288 -5.35 -7.04 20.56
CA ALA A 288 -5.16 -5.98 21.56
C ALA A 288 -3.68 -5.59 21.73
N GLY A 289 -2.78 -6.56 21.73
CA GLY A 289 -1.33 -6.35 21.81
C GLY A 289 -0.78 -5.63 20.58
N VAL A 290 -1.20 -6.06 19.39
CA VAL A 290 -0.83 -5.45 18.11
C VAL A 290 -1.27 -3.99 18.03
N LEU A 291 -2.52 -3.69 18.37
CA LEU A 291 -3.01 -2.31 18.35
C LEU A 291 -2.30 -1.42 19.36
N ALA A 292 -1.99 -1.93 20.56
CA ALA A 292 -1.24 -1.19 21.57
C ALA A 292 0.19 -0.88 21.08
N GLU A 293 0.91 -1.86 20.54
CA GLU A 293 2.27 -1.66 20.03
C GLU A 293 2.31 -0.68 18.85
N LEU A 294 1.33 -0.77 17.93
CA LEU A 294 1.22 0.19 16.83
C LEU A 294 0.90 1.61 17.34
N ALA A 295 0.03 1.76 18.34
CA ALA A 295 -0.30 3.05 18.93
C ALA A 295 0.92 3.68 19.65
N ASP A 296 1.71 2.90 20.37
CA ASP A 296 2.94 3.36 21.06
C ASP A 296 3.99 3.90 20.08
N THR A 297 3.94 3.44 18.82
CA THR A 297 4.79 3.93 17.73
C THR A 297 4.14 5.03 16.88
N GLY A 298 2.98 5.53 17.31
CA GLY A 298 2.26 6.64 16.68
C GLY A 298 1.48 6.27 15.41
N HIS A 299 1.14 4.99 15.22
CA HIS A 299 0.25 4.56 14.15
C HIS A 299 -1.22 4.75 14.55
N SER A 300 -2.03 5.18 13.59
CA SER A 300 -3.50 5.22 13.73
C SER A 300 -4.11 3.90 13.25
N ALA A 301 -3.62 2.78 13.81
CA ALA A 301 -4.07 1.45 13.43
C ALA A 301 -5.45 1.12 14.03
N ALA A 302 -6.23 0.29 13.32
CA ALA A 302 -7.54 -0.14 13.78
C ALA A 302 -7.84 -1.60 13.41
N LEU A 303 -8.60 -2.27 14.25
CA LEU A 303 -9.32 -3.48 13.90
C LEU A 303 -10.51 -3.08 13.02
N ILE A 304 -10.45 -3.43 11.74
CA ILE A 304 -11.47 -3.00 10.76
C ILE A 304 -12.48 -4.10 10.40
N GLY A 305 -12.27 -5.32 10.83
CA GLY A 305 -13.15 -6.43 10.48
C GLY A 305 -12.54 -7.79 10.76
N SER A 306 -13.07 -8.82 10.10
CA SER A 306 -12.65 -10.20 10.31
C SER A 306 -12.74 -11.03 9.03
N VAL A 307 -12.05 -12.17 9.04
CA VAL A 307 -12.08 -13.16 7.98
C VAL A 307 -13.12 -14.23 8.29
N THR A 308 -14.06 -14.43 7.38
CA THR A 308 -15.18 -15.35 7.56
C THR A 308 -15.20 -16.44 6.49
N ALA A 309 -15.87 -17.55 6.79
CA ALA A 309 -16.12 -18.60 5.80
C ALA A 309 -17.17 -18.13 4.78
N GLY A 310 -17.00 -18.51 3.54
CA GLY A 310 -17.93 -18.21 2.46
C GLY A 310 -17.27 -18.10 1.11
N PRO A 311 -18.05 -17.87 0.05
CA PRO A 311 -17.49 -17.52 -1.26
C PRO A 311 -16.59 -16.30 -1.14
N PRO A 312 -15.46 -16.25 -1.89
CA PRO A 312 -14.58 -15.09 -1.88
C PRO A 312 -15.34 -13.78 -2.13
N GLY A 313 -15.08 -12.78 -1.30
CA GLY A 313 -15.75 -11.49 -1.41
C GLY A 313 -15.47 -10.56 -0.25
N PHE A 314 -16.01 -9.35 -0.36
CA PHE A 314 -15.87 -8.25 0.59
C PHE A 314 -17.29 -7.85 1.05
N THR A 315 -17.61 -8.01 2.31
CA THR A 315 -18.87 -7.57 2.91
C THR A 315 -18.62 -6.32 3.74
N LEU A 316 -19.42 -5.28 3.53
CA LEU A 316 -19.41 -4.04 4.31
C LEU A 316 -20.58 -4.04 5.30
N THR A 317 -20.28 -3.85 6.60
CA THR A 317 -21.27 -3.86 7.69
C THR A 317 -21.20 -2.59 8.54
#